data_6c80dbfa6c6c9da79fddccd834a365a4
#
_entry.id   6c80dbfa6c6c9da79fddccd834a365a4
#
_cell.length_a   1.000
_cell.length_b   1.000
_cell.length_c   1.000
_cell.angle_alpha   90.00
_cell.angle_beta   90.00
_cell.angle_gamma   90.00
#
_symmetry.space_group_name_H-M   'P 1'
#
loop_
_entity.id
_entity.type
_entity.pdbx_description
1 polymer ?
#
loop_
_entity_poly.entity_id
_entity_poly.type
_entity_poly.pdbx_seq_one_letter_code
_entity_poly.pdbx_strand_id
1 'polypeptide(L)'
;MNLIAVAEAASHVNQEPSTLGFLLPIFILVLMYFILIRPQSKRLKEHKEMISELKVGDEISTSGGIYGKVLKVGESYIQLRISDTVEIKLQKNAVSKILPKNSLESIQ
;
A
#
# COMPACT_ATOMS: atom_id res chain seq x y z
N MET A 1 -9.18 6.78 36.21
CA MET A 1 -9.53 8.12 36.69
C MET A 1 -9.80 9.10 35.57
N ASN A 2 -8.89 9.19 34.60
CA ASN A 2 -9.07 10.09 33.46
C ASN A 2 -10.20 9.67 32.52
N LEU A 3 -10.55 8.40 32.50
CA LEU A 3 -11.66 7.91 31.67
C LEU A 3 -13.01 8.49 32.09
N ILE A 4 -13.21 8.66 33.39
CA ILE A 4 -14.45 9.23 33.90
C ILE A 4 -14.56 10.70 33.52
N ALA A 5 -13.46 11.45 33.61
CA ALA A 5 -13.41 12.84 33.21
C ALA A 5 -13.67 13.03 31.72
N VAL A 6 -13.10 12.14 30.87
CA VAL A 6 -13.31 12.16 29.43
C VAL A 6 -14.78 11.84 29.11
N ALA A 7 -15.37 10.85 29.80
CA ALA A 7 -16.77 10.50 29.61
C ALA A 7 -17.70 11.63 30.01
N GLU A 8 -17.41 12.35 31.11
CA GLU A 8 -18.17 13.51 31.53
C GLU A 8 -18.08 14.64 30.52
N ALA A 9 -16.88 14.91 30.02
CA ALA A 9 -16.67 15.93 28.99
C ALA A 9 -17.47 15.60 27.72
N ALA A 10 -17.45 14.34 27.31
CA ALA A 10 -18.21 13.90 26.14
C ALA A 10 -19.71 14.01 26.38
N SER A 11 -20.18 13.70 27.61
CA SER A 11 -21.59 13.85 27.98
C SER A 11 -22.03 15.32 27.93
N HIS A 12 -21.21 16.25 28.40
CA HIS A 12 -21.50 17.68 28.33
C HIS A 12 -21.64 18.15 26.89
N VAL A 13 -20.78 17.70 26.01
CA VAL A 13 -20.86 18.04 24.59
C VAL A 13 -22.18 17.54 23.99
N ASN A 14 -22.61 16.33 24.39
CA ASN A 14 -23.84 15.72 23.88
C ASN A 14 -25.10 16.29 24.47
N GLN A 15 -25.04 16.94 25.63
CA GLN A 15 -26.22 17.49 26.32
C GLN A 15 -26.76 18.75 25.67
N GLU A 16 -25.94 19.50 24.98
CA GLU A 16 -26.39 20.68 24.27
C GLU A 16 -26.87 20.29 22.87
N PRO A 17 -28.17 20.54 22.56
CA PRO A 17 -28.69 20.25 21.22
C PRO A 17 -28.27 21.36 20.28
N SER A 18 -26.96 21.46 20.01
CA SER A 18 -26.45 22.47 19.08
C SER A 18 -25.92 21.75 17.83
N THR A 19 -25.90 22.49 16.74
CA THR A 19 -25.32 22.00 15.47
C THR A 19 -23.86 21.58 15.67
N LEU A 20 -23.15 22.26 16.56
CA LEU A 20 -21.76 21.96 16.89
C LEU A 20 -21.60 20.57 17.52
N GLY A 21 -22.57 20.14 18.35
CA GLY A 21 -22.54 18.84 19.00
C GLY A 21 -22.63 17.67 18.02
N PHE A 22 -23.32 17.87 16.90
CA PHE A 22 -23.39 16.87 15.83
C PHE A 22 -22.19 16.96 14.88
N LEU A 23 -21.65 18.15 14.68
CA LEU A 23 -20.52 18.34 13.75
C LEU A 23 -19.21 17.79 14.30
N LEU A 24 -19.02 17.83 15.61
CA LEU A 24 -17.76 17.38 16.22
C LEU A 24 -17.46 15.90 15.97
N PRO A 25 -18.38 14.94 16.26
CA PRO A 25 -18.10 13.54 15.95
C PRO A 25 -17.98 13.28 14.45
N ILE A 26 -18.73 14.00 13.63
CA ILE A 26 -18.61 13.87 12.16
C ILE A 26 -17.25 14.35 11.70
N PHE A 27 -16.77 15.46 12.25
CA PHE A 27 -15.44 16.00 11.93
C PHE A 27 -14.34 15.02 12.31
N ILE A 28 -14.44 14.37 13.46
CA ILE A 28 -13.49 13.36 13.90
C ILE A 28 -13.47 12.16 12.94
N LEU A 29 -14.65 11.70 12.51
CA LEU A 29 -14.76 10.58 11.57
C LEU A 29 -14.12 10.94 10.21
N VAL A 30 -14.35 12.16 9.74
CA VAL A 30 -13.74 12.63 8.49
C VAL A 30 -12.23 12.71 8.61
N LEU A 31 -11.72 13.21 9.73
CA LEU A 31 -10.28 13.23 9.99
C LEU A 31 -9.69 11.84 10.00
N MET A 32 -10.34 10.90 10.67
CA MET A 32 -9.88 9.53 10.70
C MET A 32 -9.87 8.90 9.32
N TYR A 33 -10.87 9.21 8.50
CA TYR A 33 -10.91 8.75 7.12
C TYR A 33 -9.69 9.25 6.34
N PHE A 34 -9.40 10.54 6.41
CA PHE A 34 -8.28 11.12 5.69
C PHE A 34 -6.93 10.62 6.17
N ILE A 35 -6.80 10.34 7.47
CA ILE A 35 -5.53 9.89 8.05
C ILE A 35 -5.29 8.40 7.82
N LEU A 36 -6.32 7.56 7.93
CA LEU A 36 -6.18 6.12 7.92
C LEU A 36 -6.47 5.47 6.58
N ILE A 37 -7.54 5.90 5.90
CA ILE A 37 -8.03 5.21 4.71
C ILE A 37 -7.43 5.77 3.43
N ARG A 38 -7.33 7.07 3.30
CA ARG A 38 -6.83 7.72 2.10
C ARG A 38 -5.38 7.37 1.78
N PRO A 39 -4.43 7.38 2.74
CA PRO A 39 -3.05 6.99 2.43
C PRO A 39 -2.93 5.55 1.96
N GLN A 40 -3.74 4.63 2.51
CA GLN A 40 -3.73 3.23 2.12
C GLN A 40 -4.23 3.05 0.69
N SER A 41 -5.32 3.73 0.34
CA SER A 41 -5.87 3.69 -1.02
C SER A 41 -4.88 4.23 -2.05
N LYS A 42 -4.17 5.29 -1.71
CA LYS A 42 -3.16 5.89 -2.58
C LYS A 42 -2.01 4.93 -2.83
N ARG A 43 -1.53 4.23 -1.80
CA ARG A 43 -0.46 3.25 -1.93
C ARG A 43 -0.87 2.07 -2.81
N LEU A 44 -2.09 1.59 -2.66
CA LEU A 44 -2.62 0.52 -3.49
C LEU A 44 -2.71 0.93 -4.95
N LYS A 45 -3.15 2.15 -5.21
CA LYS A 45 -3.25 2.68 -6.55
C LYS A 45 -1.88 2.81 -7.20
N GLU A 46 -0.90 3.36 -6.50
CA GLU A 46 0.46 3.50 -6.98
C GLU A 46 1.08 2.14 -7.29
N HIS A 47 0.83 1.14 -6.44
CA HIS A 47 1.31 -0.21 -6.65
C HIS A 47 0.70 -0.84 -7.91
N LYS A 48 -0.60 -0.67 -8.11
CA LYS A 48 -1.28 -1.15 -9.33
C LYS A 48 -0.75 -0.47 -10.58
N GLU A 49 -0.51 0.82 -10.52
CA GLU A 49 0.06 1.56 -11.64
C GLU A 49 1.47 1.06 -11.97
N MET A 50 2.28 0.83 -10.95
CA MET A 50 3.62 0.27 -11.13
C MET A 50 3.58 -1.09 -11.82
N ILE A 51 2.67 -1.97 -11.37
CA ILE A 51 2.52 -3.30 -11.95
C ILE A 51 2.06 -3.22 -13.40
N SER A 52 1.18 -2.28 -13.74
CA SER A 52 0.68 -2.12 -15.10
C SER A 52 1.77 -1.66 -16.07
N GLU A 53 2.82 -1.04 -15.56
CA GLU A 53 3.95 -0.58 -16.36
C GLU A 53 5.06 -1.61 -16.51
N LEU A 54 4.92 -2.78 -15.89
CA LEU A 54 5.90 -3.86 -16.01
C LEU A 54 6.09 -4.31 -17.45
N LYS A 55 7.35 -4.42 -17.85
CA LYS A 55 7.73 -4.83 -19.20
C LYS A 55 8.75 -5.95 -19.14
N VAL A 56 8.81 -6.74 -20.19
CA VAL A 56 9.86 -7.75 -20.36
C VAL A 56 11.23 -7.08 -20.32
N GLY A 57 12.12 -7.64 -19.54
CA GLY A 57 13.47 -7.09 -19.36
C GLY A 57 13.63 -6.23 -18.12
N ASP A 58 12.53 -5.87 -17.44
CA ASP A 58 12.61 -5.11 -16.20
C ASP A 58 13.21 -5.97 -15.10
N GLU A 59 14.01 -5.34 -14.26
CA GLU A 59 14.52 -5.95 -13.03
C GLU A 59 13.61 -5.57 -11.88
N ILE A 60 13.20 -6.54 -11.09
CA ILE A 60 12.26 -6.33 -10.00
C ILE A 60 12.72 -6.99 -8.71
N SER A 61 12.17 -6.51 -7.61
CA SER A 61 12.24 -7.21 -6.33
C SER A 61 10.82 -7.62 -5.91
N THR A 62 10.71 -8.75 -5.23
CA THR A 62 9.43 -9.27 -4.76
C THR A 62 9.25 -9.01 -3.28
N SER A 63 8.02 -9.17 -2.81
CA SER A 63 7.70 -9.01 -1.39
C SER A 63 8.43 -10.00 -0.49
N GLY A 64 8.87 -11.13 -1.03
CA GLY A 64 9.68 -12.11 -0.30
C GLY A 64 11.17 -11.87 -0.31
N GLY A 65 11.62 -10.77 -0.93
CA GLY A 65 13.04 -10.45 -1.01
C GLY A 65 13.79 -11.09 -2.16
N ILE A 66 13.07 -11.68 -3.11
CA ILE A 66 13.68 -12.30 -4.30
C ILE A 66 13.85 -11.23 -5.38
N TYR A 67 15.02 -11.17 -5.98
CA TYR A 67 15.34 -10.29 -7.09
C TYR A 67 15.40 -11.10 -8.38
N GLY A 68 14.97 -10.51 -9.47
CA GLY A 68 15.02 -11.19 -10.76
C GLY A 68 14.67 -10.27 -11.92
N LYS A 69 14.76 -10.84 -13.11
CA LYS A 69 14.48 -10.15 -14.36
C LYS A 69 13.21 -10.72 -14.98
N VAL A 70 12.33 -9.84 -15.41
CA VAL A 70 11.05 -10.24 -16.03
C VAL A 70 11.30 -10.79 -17.42
N LEU A 71 10.87 -12.04 -17.65
CA LEU A 71 10.97 -12.70 -18.95
C LEU A 71 9.67 -12.63 -19.73
N LYS A 72 8.53 -12.67 -19.02
CA LYS A 72 7.21 -12.67 -19.65
C LYS A 72 6.20 -12.05 -18.68
N VAL A 73 5.27 -11.30 -19.25
CA VAL A 73 4.19 -10.66 -18.48
C VAL A 73 2.86 -11.24 -18.95
N GLY A 74 2.16 -11.93 -18.05
CA GLY A 74 0.80 -12.40 -18.27
C GLY A 74 -0.23 -11.47 -17.67
N GLU A 75 -1.50 -11.87 -17.69
CA GLU A 75 -2.58 -11.05 -17.12
C GLU A 75 -2.51 -10.97 -15.60
N SER A 76 -2.25 -12.09 -14.93
CA SER A 76 -2.22 -12.16 -13.47
C SER A 76 -0.89 -12.64 -12.92
N TYR A 77 0.03 -13.05 -13.77
CA TYR A 77 1.32 -13.58 -13.36
C TYR A 77 2.43 -13.05 -14.24
N ILE A 78 3.66 -13.19 -13.75
CA ILE A 78 4.88 -12.91 -14.50
C ILE A 78 5.82 -14.09 -14.41
N GLN A 79 6.67 -14.23 -15.40
CA GLN A 79 7.77 -15.19 -15.39
C GLN A 79 9.06 -14.44 -15.09
N LEU A 80 9.76 -14.86 -14.04
CA LEU A 80 10.91 -14.17 -13.51
C LEU A 80 12.14 -15.08 -13.54
N ARG A 81 13.24 -14.56 -14.07
CA ARG A 81 14.53 -15.25 -14.02
C ARG A 81 15.28 -14.78 -12.77
N ILE A 82 15.52 -15.69 -11.85
CA ILE A 82 16.22 -15.38 -10.58
C ILE A 82 17.69 -15.80 -10.62
N SER A 83 18.06 -16.67 -11.55
CA SER A 83 19.44 -17.03 -11.84
C SER A 83 19.54 -17.46 -13.31
N ASP A 84 20.76 -17.72 -13.79
CA ASP A 84 20.98 -18.08 -15.19
C ASP A 84 20.17 -19.29 -15.67
N THR A 85 19.86 -20.20 -14.75
CA THR A 85 19.18 -21.46 -15.09
C THR A 85 17.83 -21.61 -14.42
N VAL A 86 17.43 -20.69 -13.52
CA VAL A 86 16.20 -20.82 -12.75
C VAL A 86 15.21 -19.73 -13.12
N GLU A 87 14.02 -20.16 -13.55
CA GLU A 87 12.91 -19.28 -13.87
C GLU A 87 11.72 -19.70 -13.00
N ILE A 88 11.01 -18.72 -12.48
CA ILE A 88 9.84 -18.95 -11.63
C ILE A 88 8.66 -18.14 -12.13
N LYS A 89 7.46 -18.58 -11.79
CA LYS A 89 6.23 -17.83 -12.04
C LYS A 89 5.78 -17.20 -10.74
N LEU A 90 5.42 -15.94 -10.82
CA LEU A 90 4.95 -15.17 -9.67
C LEU A 90 3.64 -14.47 -10.02
N GLN A 91 2.83 -14.25 -9.02
CA GLN A 91 1.67 -13.37 -9.17
C GLN A 91 2.16 -11.92 -9.31
N LYS A 92 1.49 -11.14 -10.13
CA LYS A 92 1.84 -9.72 -10.30
C LYS A 92 1.83 -8.96 -8.98
N ASN A 93 0.94 -9.33 -8.07
CA ASN A 93 0.84 -8.68 -6.76
C ASN A 93 2.06 -8.92 -5.88
N ALA A 94 2.88 -9.93 -6.18
CA ALA A 94 4.10 -10.21 -5.43
C ALA A 94 5.26 -9.28 -5.78
N VAL A 95 5.15 -8.50 -6.87
CA VAL A 95 6.16 -7.53 -7.24
C VAL A 95 6.11 -6.36 -6.26
N SER A 96 7.23 -6.10 -5.61
CA SER A 96 7.33 -5.02 -4.63
C SER A 96 7.83 -3.73 -5.27
N LYS A 97 8.90 -3.81 -6.04
CA LYS A 97 9.53 -2.65 -6.68
C LYS A 97 10.09 -3.01 -8.04
N ILE A 98 10.08 -2.03 -8.95
CA ILE A 98 10.82 -2.10 -10.21
C ILE A 98 12.17 -1.42 -9.97
N LEU A 99 13.25 -2.14 -10.26
CA LEU A 99 14.60 -1.65 -10.02
C LEU A 99 15.12 -0.92 -11.27
N PRO A 100 16.07 0.01 -11.10
CA PRO A 100 16.77 0.59 -12.25
C PRO A 100 17.51 -0.49 -13.05
N LYS A 101 17.72 -0.24 -14.32
CA LYS A 101 18.44 -1.20 -15.18
C LYS A 101 19.82 -1.49 -14.61
N ASN A 102 20.22 -2.74 -14.71
CA ASN A 102 21.52 -3.25 -14.27
C ASN A 102 21.72 -3.21 -12.74
N SER A 103 20.64 -3.05 -11.96
CA SER A 103 20.74 -3.10 -10.51
C SER A 103 21.18 -4.48 -10.01
N LEU A 104 20.75 -5.55 -10.69
CA LEU A 104 21.11 -6.91 -10.29
C LEU A 104 22.59 -7.20 -10.53
N GLU A 105 23.19 -6.60 -11.54
CA GLU A 105 24.62 -6.74 -11.79
C GLU A 105 25.47 -6.08 -10.72
N SER A 106 25.00 -4.95 -10.18
CA SER A 106 25.75 -4.24 -9.15
C SER A 106 25.66 -4.92 -7.76
N ILE A 107 24.69 -5.81 -7.56
CA ILE A 107 24.53 -6.55 -6.31
C ILE A 107 25.49 -7.73 -6.24
N GLN A 108 25.89 -8.25 -7.38
CA GLN A 108 26.87 -9.32 -7.46
C GLN A 108 28.27 -8.79 -7.17
#